data_dfbcfa71bc50341bd54d6394ff96fa33
#
_entry.id   dfbcfa71bc50341bd54d6394ff96fa33
#
_cell.length_a   1.000
_cell.length_b   1.000
_cell.length_c   1.000
_cell.angle_alpha   90.00
_cell.angle_beta   90.00
_cell.angle_gamma   90.00
#
_symmetry.space_group_name_H-M   'P 1'
#
loop_
_entity.id
_entity.type
_entity.pdbx_description
1 polymer ?
#
loop_
_entity_poly.entity_id
_entity_poly.type
_entity_poly.pdbx_seq_one_letter_code
_entity_poly.pdbx_strand_id
1 'polypeptide(L)'
;MSNLIRRIAVILIIILPVFTSTDCKKQKKCGCGKDVLYTITNQPCVVYFNETGTSMTLQTVGDPYSNYTFCNPVEMFPKVANFKSGDELMVSGHVYWDCSYVWQSSNQSYQTSMYKVYNIQVTDIFLDLYGKK
;
A
#
# COMPACT_ATOMS: atom_id res chain seq x y z
N MET A 1 -36.43 2.36 51.33
CA MET A 1 -36.35 2.58 49.88
C MET A 1 -35.20 3.52 49.46
N SER A 2 -34.85 4.53 50.20
CA SER A 2 -33.80 5.53 49.89
C SER A 2 -32.37 4.93 49.74
N ASN A 3 -31.96 4.00 50.59
CA ASN A 3 -30.60 3.44 50.57
C ASN A 3 -30.35 2.47 49.41
N LEU A 4 -31.38 1.81 48.92
CA LEU A 4 -31.28 0.91 47.76
C LEU A 4 -31.07 1.68 46.47
N ILE A 5 -31.82 2.77 46.27
CA ILE A 5 -31.70 3.65 45.09
C ILE A 5 -30.31 4.30 45.04
N ARG A 6 -29.79 4.73 46.20
CA ARG A 6 -28.46 5.34 46.30
C ARG A 6 -27.34 4.35 45.97
N ARG A 7 -27.45 3.08 46.36
CA ARG A 7 -26.49 2.03 46.04
C ARG A 7 -26.51 1.66 44.54
N ILE A 8 -27.71 1.61 43.91
CA ILE A 8 -27.85 1.34 42.49
C ILE A 8 -27.28 2.49 41.68
N ALA A 9 -27.50 3.75 42.05
CA ALA A 9 -26.95 4.92 41.36
C ALA A 9 -25.40 4.94 41.39
N VAL A 10 -24.77 4.57 42.53
CA VAL A 10 -23.31 4.50 42.67
C VAL A 10 -22.73 3.40 41.77
N ILE A 11 -23.39 2.24 41.70
CA ILE A 11 -22.93 1.13 40.83
C ILE A 11 -23.03 1.51 39.35
N LEU A 12 -24.10 2.22 38.96
CA LEU A 12 -24.29 2.69 37.54
C LEU A 12 -23.24 3.73 37.14
N ILE A 13 -22.80 4.60 38.05
CA ILE A 13 -21.76 5.60 37.80
C ILE A 13 -20.36 4.95 37.64
N ILE A 14 -20.11 3.83 38.31
CA ILE A 14 -18.83 3.12 38.23
C ILE A 14 -18.72 2.29 36.92
N ILE A 15 -19.85 1.80 36.41
CA ILE A 15 -19.87 0.96 35.17
C ILE A 15 -19.80 1.81 33.89
N LEU A 16 -20.27 3.06 33.92
CA LEU A 16 -20.27 3.93 32.72
C LEU A 16 -18.89 4.21 32.10
N PRO A 17 -17.80 4.40 32.84
CA PRO A 17 -16.51 4.71 32.23
C PRO A 17 -15.80 3.50 31.60
N VAL A 18 -16.25 2.26 31.86
CA VAL A 18 -15.60 1.06 31.33
C VAL A 18 -15.91 0.83 29.82
N PHE A 19 -16.99 1.41 29.31
CA PHE A 19 -17.39 1.24 27.91
C PHE A 19 -16.86 2.32 26.95
N THR A 20 -16.13 3.33 27.41
CA THR A 20 -15.66 4.43 26.56
C THR A 20 -14.22 4.28 26.07
N SER A 21 -13.52 3.20 26.40
CA SER A 21 -12.14 2.97 25.98
C SER A 21 -12.02 1.89 24.89
N THR A 22 -12.98 1.79 23.96
CA THR A 22 -12.67 1.19 22.67
C THR A 22 -11.88 2.24 21.88
N ASP A 23 -10.58 2.25 22.10
CA ASP A 23 -9.61 2.92 21.23
C ASP A 23 -9.70 2.24 19.86
N CYS A 24 -10.63 2.70 19.03
CA CYS A 24 -10.69 2.36 17.62
C CYS A 24 -9.37 2.85 17.04
N LYS A 25 -8.37 1.98 16.96
CA LYS A 25 -7.12 2.27 16.24
C LYS A 25 -7.53 2.77 14.87
N LYS A 26 -7.31 4.06 14.64
CA LYS A 26 -7.68 4.75 13.41
C LYS A 26 -7.11 3.94 12.26
N GLN A 27 -7.98 3.33 11.45
CA GLN A 27 -7.57 2.50 10.33
C GLN A 27 -6.69 3.35 9.41
N LYS A 28 -5.52 2.83 9.04
CA LYS A 28 -4.62 3.52 8.11
C LYS A 28 -5.39 3.85 6.84
N LYS A 29 -5.32 5.10 6.42
CA LYS A 29 -5.97 5.53 5.18
C LYS A 29 -5.27 4.87 4.00
N CYS A 30 -6.04 4.25 3.12
CA CYS A 30 -5.55 3.70 1.87
C CYS A 30 -5.37 4.80 0.81
N GLY A 31 -4.61 4.50 -0.23
CA GLY A 31 -4.31 5.42 -1.32
C GLY A 31 -3.04 6.23 -1.09
N CYS A 32 -2.64 6.97 -2.11
CA CYS A 32 -1.49 7.86 -2.10
C CYS A 32 -1.71 9.00 -1.09
N GLY A 33 -0.97 9.01 0.00
CA GLY A 33 -1.25 9.94 1.10
C GLY A 33 -0.11 10.09 2.10
N LYS A 34 -0.48 10.38 3.35
CA LYS A 34 0.49 10.66 4.43
C LYS A 34 0.92 9.41 5.20
N ASP A 35 0.15 8.35 5.16
CA ASP A 35 0.40 7.16 5.98
C ASP A 35 1.29 6.17 5.22
N VAL A 36 2.60 6.44 5.21
CA VAL A 36 3.61 5.57 4.60
C VAL A 36 3.61 4.23 5.31
N LEU A 37 3.50 3.14 4.54
CA LEU A 37 3.56 1.78 5.05
C LEU A 37 5.02 1.36 5.29
N TYR A 38 5.86 1.55 4.27
CA TYR A 38 7.32 1.37 4.30
C TYR A 38 7.96 2.12 3.13
N THR A 39 9.28 2.19 3.14
CA THR A 39 10.08 2.81 2.06
C THR A 39 10.92 1.72 1.40
N ILE A 40 10.99 1.74 0.07
CA ILE A 40 11.97 0.97 -0.70
C ILE A 40 13.09 1.90 -1.16
N THR A 41 14.31 1.38 -1.21
CA THR A 41 15.49 2.13 -1.61
C THR A 41 16.35 1.28 -2.53
N ASN A 42 16.57 1.78 -3.74
CA ASN A 42 17.36 1.10 -4.77
C ASN A 42 16.97 -0.37 -4.93
N GLN A 43 15.66 -0.64 -4.99
CA GLN A 43 15.12 -1.97 -5.14
C GLN A 43 15.02 -2.30 -6.64
N PRO A 44 15.56 -3.45 -7.10
CA PRO A 44 15.36 -3.89 -8.48
C PRO A 44 13.89 -4.25 -8.70
N CYS A 45 13.30 -3.62 -9.70
CA CYS A 45 11.89 -3.73 -10.04
C CYS A 45 11.71 -3.82 -11.56
N VAL A 46 10.75 -4.63 -12.00
CA VAL A 46 10.27 -4.60 -13.38
C VAL A 46 9.19 -3.53 -13.49
N VAL A 47 9.39 -2.54 -14.36
CA VAL A 47 8.50 -1.38 -14.49
C VAL A 47 7.68 -1.48 -15.77
N TYR A 48 6.37 -1.35 -15.64
CA TYR A 48 5.42 -1.36 -16.75
C TYR A 48 4.76 0.01 -16.87
N PHE A 49 4.64 0.51 -18.09
CA PHE A 49 3.98 1.78 -18.37
C PHE A 49 3.33 1.79 -19.76
N ASN A 50 2.29 2.61 -19.92
CA ASN A 50 1.66 2.84 -21.20
C ASN A 50 2.40 3.95 -21.98
N GLU A 51 2.13 4.07 -23.27
CA GLU A 51 2.78 5.03 -24.18
C GLU A 51 2.60 6.49 -23.75
N THR A 52 1.53 6.79 -23.05
CA THR A 52 1.20 8.16 -22.57
C THR A 52 1.75 8.47 -21.19
N GLY A 53 2.31 7.48 -20.46
CA GLY A 53 2.81 7.65 -19.10
C GLY A 53 1.72 7.95 -18.07
N THR A 54 0.45 7.74 -18.39
CA THR A 54 -0.67 7.99 -17.47
C THR A 54 -0.92 6.83 -16.51
N SER A 55 -0.42 5.64 -16.86
CA SER A 55 -0.51 4.44 -16.01
C SER A 55 0.86 3.79 -15.93
N MET A 56 1.35 3.65 -14.69
CA MET A 56 2.61 3.00 -14.41
C MET A 56 2.45 2.07 -13.22
N THR A 57 3.02 0.87 -13.34
CA THR A 57 3.07 -0.13 -12.29
C THR A 57 4.45 -0.74 -12.20
N LEU A 58 4.79 -1.33 -11.06
CA LEU A 58 6.01 -2.10 -10.91
C LEU A 58 5.77 -3.37 -10.10
N GLN A 59 6.68 -4.33 -10.30
CA GLN A 59 6.83 -5.53 -9.49
C GLN A 59 8.27 -5.62 -9.01
N THR A 60 8.49 -5.95 -7.75
CA THR A 60 9.84 -6.17 -7.23
C THR A 60 10.40 -7.49 -7.77
N VAL A 61 11.67 -7.48 -8.15
CA VAL A 61 12.35 -8.72 -8.55
C VAL A 61 12.40 -9.65 -7.32
N GLY A 62 11.89 -10.87 -7.50
CA GLY A 62 11.82 -11.89 -6.44
C GLY A 62 10.48 -11.95 -5.69
N ASP A 63 9.57 -10.99 -5.87
CA ASP A 63 8.20 -11.06 -5.34
C ASP A 63 7.16 -10.77 -6.44
N PRO A 64 6.77 -11.76 -7.24
CA PRO A 64 5.81 -11.58 -8.32
C PRO A 64 4.36 -11.39 -7.83
N TYR A 65 4.12 -11.55 -6.53
CA TYR A 65 2.77 -11.44 -5.94
C TYR A 65 2.44 -10.02 -5.45
N SER A 66 3.43 -9.12 -5.39
CA SER A 66 3.23 -7.73 -5.00
C SER A 66 3.28 -6.82 -6.21
N ASN A 67 2.19 -6.10 -6.44
CA ASN A 67 2.06 -5.11 -7.51
C ASN A 67 1.94 -3.71 -6.90
N TYR A 68 2.64 -2.75 -7.48
CA TYR A 68 2.67 -1.38 -7.02
C TYR A 68 2.20 -0.45 -8.12
N THR A 69 1.19 0.36 -7.85
CA THR A 69 0.68 1.39 -8.77
C THR A 69 1.31 2.73 -8.41
N PHE A 70 1.85 3.44 -9.39
CA PHE A 70 2.47 4.74 -9.16
C PHE A 70 1.45 5.79 -8.76
N CYS A 71 1.75 6.52 -7.70
CA CYS A 71 1.01 7.71 -7.29
C CYS A 71 1.32 8.92 -8.20
N ASN A 72 2.50 8.93 -8.82
CA ASN A 72 3.02 10.04 -9.61
C ASN A 72 3.52 9.59 -11.00
N PRO A 73 2.70 8.89 -11.81
CA PRO A 73 3.16 8.32 -13.06
C PRO A 73 3.62 9.41 -14.05
N VAL A 74 2.86 10.48 -14.18
CA VAL A 74 3.17 11.60 -15.12
C VAL A 74 4.50 12.28 -14.78
N GLU A 75 4.83 12.42 -13.50
CA GLU A 75 6.09 13.00 -13.03
C GLU A 75 7.28 12.08 -13.34
N MET A 76 7.08 10.77 -13.18
CA MET A 76 8.15 9.78 -13.38
C MET A 76 8.32 9.34 -14.83
N PHE A 77 7.31 9.49 -15.67
CA PHE A 77 7.36 9.05 -17.06
C PHE A 77 8.56 9.59 -17.85
N PRO A 78 8.96 10.88 -17.76
CA PRO A 78 10.14 11.38 -18.47
C PRO A 78 11.43 10.64 -18.12
N LYS A 79 11.55 10.10 -16.91
CA LYS A 79 12.74 9.33 -16.47
C LYS A 79 12.80 7.94 -17.08
N VAL A 80 11.66 7.38 -17.45
CA VAL A 80 11.56 6.02 -18.02
C VAL A 80 11.26 5.99 -19.51
N ALA A 81 10.98 7.12 -20.14
CA ALA A 81 10.57 7.21 -21.56
C ALA A 81 11.61 6.61 -22.54
N ASN A 82 12.88 6.51 -22.13
CA ASN A 82 13.95 5.92 -22.95
C ASN A 82 14.10 4.41 -22.74
N PHE A 83 13.36 3.81 -21.82
CA PHE A 83 13.36 2.37 -21.56
C PHE A 83 12.13 1.72 -22.20
N LYS A 84 12.11 0.40 -22.20
CA LYS A 84 10.95 -0.38 -22.63
C LYS A 84 10.10 -0.76 -21.44
N SER A 85 8.80 -0.74 -21.61
CA SER A 85 7.89 -1.31 -20.62
C SER A 85 8.22 -2.79 -20.41
N GLY A 86 8.47 -3.17 -19.16
CA GLY A 86 8.97 -4.48 -18.77
C GLY A 86 10.48 -4.52 -18.51
N ASP A 87 11.21 -3.43 -18.65
CA ASP A 87 12.63 -3.36 -18.28
C ASP A 87 12.78 -3.38 -16.73
N GLU A 88 13.91 -3.95 -16.31
CA GLU A 88 14.32 -3.95 -14.90
C GLU A 88 15.05 -2.65 -14.57
N LEU A 89 14.55 -1.91 -13.59
CA LEU A 89 15.08 -0.63 -13.15
C LEU A 89 15.22 -0.63 -11.62
N MET A 90 16.14 0.20 -11.11
CA MET A 90 16.28 0.45 -9.68
C MET A 90 15.28 1.52 -9.26
N VAL A 91 14.46 1.24 -8.27
CA VAL A 91 13.39 2.13 -7.82
C VAL A 91 13.53 2.43 -6.33
N SER A 92 13.31 3.70 -5.99
CA SER A 92 13.17 4.17 -4.61
C SER A 92 11.84 4.88 -4.45
N GLY A 93 11.18 4.71 -3.29
CA GLY A 93 9.89 5.35 -3.07
C GLY A 93 9.23 4.99 -1.76
N HIS A 94 8.13 5.67 -1.48
CA HIS A 94 7.28 5.44 -0.31
C HIS A 94 6.07 4.62 -0.71
N VAL A 95 5.83 3.53 0.00
CA VAL A 95 4.75 2.58 -0.26
C VAL A 95 3.57 2.86 0.65
N TYR A 96 2.37 2.77 0.11
CA TYR A 96 1.10 3.01 0.77
C TYR A 96 0.16 1.82 0.56
N TRP A 97 -0.81 1.66 1.47
CA TRP A 97 -1.90 0.72 1.26
C TRP A 97 -2.77 1.13 0.08
N ASP A 98 -3.05 0.20 -0.82
CA ASP A 98 -4.15 0.35 -1.78
C ASP A 98 -5.49 0.03 -1.13
N CYS A 99 -6.57 0.67 -1.59
CA CYS A 99 -7.92 0.40 -1.09
C CYS A 99 -8.43 -0.97 -1.54
N SER A 100 -7.84 -1.52 -2.60
CA SER A 100 -8.06 -2.87 -3.13
C SER A 100 -6.89 -3.81 -2.82
N TYR A 101 -6.34 -3.69 -1.62
CA TYR A 101 -5.11 -4.33 -1.16
C TYR A 101 -4.97 -5.82 -1.53
N VAL A 102 -6.04 -6.58 -1.50
CA VAL A 102 -6.06 -7.98 -1.94
C VAL A 102 -6.96 -8.10 -3.16
N TRP A 103 -6.36 -8.40 -4.28
CA TRP A 103 -7.10 -8.71 -5.48
C TRP A 103 -7.04 -10.22 -5.76
N GLN A 104 -8.21 -10.82 -5.99
CA GLN A 104 -8.34 -12.22 -6.31
C GLN A 104 -8.58 -12.38 -7.81
N SER A 105 -7.61 -12.92 -8.52
CA SER A 105 -7.82 -13.34 -9.91
C SER A 105 -8.52 -14.68 -9.93
N SER A 106 -9.74 -14.72 -10.42
CA SER A 106 -10.46 -15.96 -10.73
C SER A 106 -10.15 -16.39 -12.18
N ASN A 107 -9.03 -17.07 -12.39
CA ASN A 107 -8.91 -17.90 -13.57
C ASN A 107 -9.73 -19.17 -13.37
N GLN A 108 -10.44 -19.62 -14.41
CA GLN A 108 -11.32 -20.79 -14.41
C GLN A 108 -10.63 -22.13 -14.09
N SER A 109 -9.37 -22.12 -13.77
CA SER A 109 -8.55 -23.24 -13.36
C SER A 109 -8.27 -23.09 -11.88
N TYR A 110 -8.76 -23.93 -11.07
CA TYR A 110 -8.69 -24.18 -9.62
C TYR A 110 -7.55 -23.56 -8.76
N GLN A 111 -6.77 -22.60 -9.25
CA GLN A 111 -5.75 -21.87 -8.53
C GLN A 111 -6.14 -20.41 -8.39
N THR A 112 -6.63 -20.07 -7.22
CA THR A 112 -6.85 -18.68 -6.81
C THR A 112 -5.50 -18.04 -6.49
N SER A 113 -4.98 -17.22 -7.38
CA SER A 113 -3.79 -16.43 -7.10
C SER A 113 -4.19 -15.14 -6.38
N MET A 114 -3.70 -14.96 -5.16
CA MET A 114 -3.88 -13.72 -4.40
C MET A 114 -2.70 -12.79 -4.70
N TYR A 115 -3.00 -11.59 -5.21
CA TYR A 115 -2.01 -10.53 -5.42
C TYR A 115 -2.20 -9.46 -4.36
N LYS A 116 -1.09 -8.97 -3.82
CA LYS A 116 -1.07 -7.79 -2.96
C LYS A 116 -0.91 -6.56 -3.85
N VAL A 117 -1.80 -5.60 -3.70
CA VAL A 117 -1.75 -4.35 -4.45
C VAL A 117 -1.40 -3.21 -3.49
N TYR A 118 -0.43 -2.41 -3.89
CA TYR A 118 0.05 -1.24 -3.15
C TYR A 118 0.04 -0.02 -4.05
N ASN A 119 0.10 1.16 -3.46
CA ASN A 119 0.45 2.39 -4.16
C ASN A 119 1.88 2.79 -3.80
N ILE A 120 2.60 3.42 -4.72
CA ILE A 120 3.95 3.90 -4.49
C ILE A 120 4.15 5.32 -5.03
N GLN A 121 4.62 6.22 -4.16
CA GLN A 121 5.17 7.51 -4.55
C GLN A 121 6.64 7.31 -4.86
N VAL A 122 6.97 7.19 -6.13
CA VAL A 122 8.35 7.00 -6.57
C VAL A 122 9.12 8.31 -6.41
N THR A 123 10.27 8.24 -5.74
CA THR A 123 11.18 9.37 -5.52
C THR A 123 12.33 9.35 -6.52
N ASP A 124 12.81 8.15 -6.85
CA ASP A 124 13.86 7.99 -7.84
C ASP A 124 13.71 6.67 -8.62
N ILE A 125 14.16 6.70 -9.90
CA ILE A 125 14.13 5.55 -10.80
C ILE A 125 15.29 5.69 -11.80
N PHE A 126 16.11 4.63 -11.94
CA PHE A 126 17.26 4.61 -12.83
C PHE A 126 17.64 3.19 -13.25
N LEU A 127 18.47 3.08 -14.29
CA LEU A 127 19.03 1.80 -14.72
C LEU A 127 20.22 1.40 -13.85
N ASP A 128 20.24 0.18 -13.36
CA ASP A 128 21.43 -0.38 -12.72
C ASP A 128 22.47 -0.76 -13.79
N LEU A 129 23.45 0.11 -13.99
CA LEU A 129 24.54 -0.13 -14.94
C LEU A 129 25.56 -1.18 -14.44
N TYR A 130 25.54 -1.53 -13.16
CA TYR A 130 26.52 -2.40 -12.52
C TYR A 130 25.97 -3.80 -12.20
N GLY A 131 24.67 -4.02 -12.27
CA GLY A 131 24.01 -5.28 -11.89
C GLY A 131 24.02 -6.39 -12.95
N LYS A 132 24.36 -6.11 -14.19
CA LYS A 132 24.46 -7.12 -15.25
C LYS A 132 25.87 -7.71 -15.30
N LYS A 133 26.11 -8.72 -14.47
CA LYS A 133 27.16 -9.73 -14.69
C LYS A 133 26.53 -11.01 -15.23
#